data_4e40cfcbd2935d9ee9c3e87239e49adb
#
_entry.id   4e40cfcbd2935d9ee9c3e87239e49adb
#
_cell.length_a   1.000
_cell.length_b   1.000
_cell.length_c   1.000
_cell.angle_alpha   90.00
_cell.angle_beta   90.00
_cell.angle_gamma   90.00
#
_symmetry.space_group_name_H-M   'P 1'
#
loop_
_entity.id
_entity.type
_entity.pdbx_description
1 polymer ?
#
loop_
_entity_poly.entity_id
_entity_poly.type
_entity_poly.pdbx_seq_one_letter_code
_entity_poly.pdbx_strand_id
1 'polypeptide(L)'
;TRAGDFYVDGNGYLCMSSTGYTLQGWQVDAKGTVIKDTVSSLQVMSSATKTSAPEATTKAYVSGVLDKNDAQAADTGRIITIGFFDDLGYNYTAKFGIKKTNTDGTYDVTLKDIVDSKGNSIFDVDKDGNFITSQGPNGQTMYSYKGRAVDPQTIFEDASLVFDQSEGTFTSISSANSPAAKTINLNLSVLNTQDASINGSNFSNIEVDFSKSMNYNNNGTSTIGGMNGDLQGDGKGKALGALTGITVSDDGKIYGSYDNGNTVLLCQIAVAQFANASGLEKIGDNCYQSTLNSGEFDGIGVEISADGGSISSGELEMSNVDLSSQFTDMIVTQRGFQANSRVITTSDTLLEELINLKR
;
A
#
# COMPACT_ATOMS: atom_id res chain seq x y z
N THR A 1 6.90 -27.61 -9.82
CA THR A 1 5.62 -28.02 -9.22
C THR A 1 4.44 -27.30 -9.89
N ARG A 2 3.24 -27.86 -9.83
CA ARG A 2 2.00 -27.23 -10.31
C ARG A 2 1.16 -26.67 -9.16
N ALA A 3 1.27 -27.25 -7.99
CA ALA A 3 0.59 -26.82 -6.78
C ALA A 3 1.52 -27.06 -5.59
N GLY A 4 1.37 -26.29 -4.56
CA GLY A 4 2.16 -26.44 -3.34
C GLY A 4 1.65 -25.54 -2.23
N ASP A 5 1.95 -25.97 -1.03
CA ASP A 5 1.78 -25.16 0.17
C ASP A 5 3.13 -24.48 0.46
N PHE A 6 3.11 -23.14 0.57
CA PHE A 6 4.30 -22.32 0.77
C PHE A 6 4.22 -21.55 2.07
N TYR A 7 5.35 -21.44 2.73
CA TYR A 7 5.53 -20.61 3.93
C TYR A 7 6.72 -19.66 3.75
N VAL A 8 6.77 -18.64 4.57
CA VAL A 8 7.91 -17.70 4.58
C VAL A 8 8.91 -18.19 5.64
N ASP A 9 10.13 -18.46 5.23
CA ASP A 9 11.21 -18.90 6.13
C ASP A 9 11.74 -17.73 7.00
N GLY A 10 12.68 -18.05 7.92
CA GLY A 10 13.30 -17.07 8.80
C GLY A 10 14.12 -15.97 8.09
N ASN A 11 14.52 -16.21 6.83
CA ASN A 11 15.24 -15.26 5.98
C ASN A 11 14.31 -14.48 5.05
N GLY A 12 13.01 -14.78 5.10
CA GLY A 12 11.99 -14.10 4.30
C GLY A 12 11.78 -14.65 2.89
N TYR A 13 12.28 -15.86 2.59
CA TYR A 13 12.04 -16.54 1.32
C TYR A 13 10.76 -17.36 1.37
N LEU A 14 10.07 -17.45 0.22
CA LEU A 14 8.96 -18.38 0.04
C LEU A 14 9.51 -19.79 -0.20
N CYS A 15 9.22 -20.70 0.70
CA CYS A 15 9.67 -22.08 0.68
C CYS A 15 8.47 -23.04 0.65
N MET A 16 8.58 -24.15 -0.09
CA MET A 16 7.58 -25.20 -0.13
C MET A 16 7.63 -26.00 1.18
N SER A 17 6.47 -26.20 1.81
CA SER A 17 6.37 -26.83 3.13
C SER A 17 6.87 -28.28 3.17
N SER A 18 6.68 -29.05 2.06
CA SER A 18 7.04 -30.46 2.02
C SER A 18 8.52 -30.70 1.76
N THR A 19 9.19 -29.85 0.97
CA THR A 19 10.57 -30.08 0.50
C THR A 19 11.57 -29.04 0.98
N GLY A 20 11.10 -27.88 1.43
CA GLY A 20 11.96 -26.74 1.77
C GLY A 20 12.58 -26.03 0.58
N TYR A 21 12.20 -26.39 -0.67
CA TYR A 21 12.70 -25.70 -1.86
C TYR A 21 12.12 -24.29 -1.96
N THR A 22 12.98 -23.33 -2.32
CA THR A 22 12.59 -21.93 -2.51
C THR A 22 11.83 -21.74 -3.83
N LEU A 23 10.75 -20.95 -3.79
CA LEU A 23 10.03 -20.52 -4.98
C LEU A 23 10.89 -19.53 -5.77
N GLN A 24 10.93 -19.69 -7.09
CA GLN A 24 11.72 -18.86 -7.99
C GLN A 24 10.83 -17.89 -8.77
N GLY A 25 11.39 -16.74 -9.12
CA GLY A 25 10.72 -15.73 -9.92
C GLY A 25 11.56 -14.48 -10.08
N TRP A 26 10.90 -13.35 -10.39
CA TRP A 26 11.54 -12.06 -10.62
C TRP A 26 11.34 -11.13 -9.44
N GLN A 27 12.40 -10.42 -9.12
CA GLN A 27 12.39 -9.35 -8.12
C GLN A 27 11.89 -8.05 -8.76
N VAL A 28 11.56 -7.08 -7.91
CA VAL A 28 11.08 -5.76 -8.30
C VAL A 28 12.17 -4.72 -8.02
N ASP A 29 12.32 -3.74 -8.90
CA ASP A 29 13.22 -2.60 -8.69
C ASP A 29 12.65 -1.61 -7.65
N ALA A 30 13.45 -0.60 -7.30
CA ALA A 30 13.06 0.46 -6.37
C ALA A 30 11.86 1.32 -6.88
N LYS A 31 11.49 1.18 -8.16
CA LYS A 31 10.35 1.90 -8.76
C LYS A 31 9.08 1.06 -8.82
N GLY A 32 9.11 -0.17 -8.32
CA GLY A 32 7.96 -1.09 -8.36
C GLY A 32 7.79 -1.81 -9.70
N THR A 33 8.83 -1.87 -10.55
CA THR A 33 8.79 -2.56 -11.85
C THR A 33 9.45 -3.92 -11.73
N VAL A 34 8.81 -4.97 -12.28
CA VAL A 34 9.36 -6.33 -12.31
C VAL A 34 10.54 -6.40 -13.27
N ILE A 35 11.69 -6.86 -12.76
CA ILE A 35 12.91 -7.08 -13.57
C ILE A 35 12.85 -8.51 -14.10
N LYS A 36 12.47 -8.67 -15.37
CA LYS A 36 12.38 -9.95 -16.06
C LYS A 36 13.75 -10.37 -16.59
N ASP A 37 14.61 -10.78 -15.69
CA ASP A 37 15.95 -11.31 -15.94
C ASP A 37 15.99 -12.78 -15.48
N THR A 38 17.17 -13.32 -15.23
CA THR A 38 17.33 -14.66 -14.65
C THR A 38 16.53 -14.80 -13.36
N VAL A 39 15.75 -15.88 -13.26
CA VAL A 39 14.95 -16.12 -12.05
C VAL A 39 15.83 -16.30 -10.81
N SER A 40 15.36 -15.80 -9.69
CA SER A 40 16.01 -15.91 -8.40
C SER A 40 15.02 -16.34 -7.32
N SER A 41 15.53 -16.78 -6.17
CA SER A 41 14.66 -17.12 -5.03
C SER A 41 13.86 -15.91 -4.58
N LEU A 42 12.53 -16.06 -4.45
CA LEU A 42 11.63 -14.98 -4.10
C LEU A 42 11.73 -14.66 -2.61
N GLN A 43 12.33 -13.50 -2.30
CA GLN A 43 12.40 -12.97 -0.96
C GLN A 43 11.29 -11.94 -0.77
N VAL A 44 10.23 -12.32 -0.07
CA VAL A 44 9.05 -11.45 0.21
C VAL A 44 9.21 -10.64 1.48
N MET A 45 10.06 -11.09 2.42
CA MET A 45 10.34 -10.42 3.69
C MET A 45 11.83 -10.11 3.81
N SER A 46 12.27 -8.98 3.29
CA SER A 46 13.61 -8.42 3.48
C SER A 46 13.57 -7.24 4.45
N SER A 47 14.73 -6.72 4.87
CA SER A 47 14.78 -5.47 5.65
C SER A 47 14.15 -4.28 4.91
N ALA A 48 14.21 -4.28 3.58
CA ALA A 48 13.63 -3.23 2.74
C ALA A 48 12.10 -3.36 2.57
N THR A 49 11.57 -4.60 2.58
CA THR A 49 10.13 -4.85 2.37
C THR A 49 9.33 -4.95 3.67
N LYS A 50 9.99 -5.05 4.84
CA LYS A 50 9.32 -5.02 6.15
C LYS A 50 8.61 -3.71 6.44
N THR A 51 9.04 -2.63 5.82
CA THR A 51 8.45 -1.31 5.99
C THR A 51 8.15 -0.69 4.63
N SER A 52 7.00 0.01 4.53
CA SER A 52 6.69 0.88 3.40
C SER A 52 7.17 2.29 3.71
N ALA A 53 7.88 2.90 2.77
CA ALA A 53 8.35 4.28 2.95
C ALA A 53 7.18 5.23 3.21
N PRO A 54 7.38 6.24 4.08
CA PRO A 54 6.39 7.29 4.27
C PRO A 54 6.29 8.17 3.02
N GLU A 55 5.16 8.84 2.88
CA GLU A 55 4.89 9.80 1.81
C GLU A 55 4.43 11.11 2.42
N ALA A 56 5.03 12.24 2.02
CA ALA A 56 4.58 13.55 2.46
C ALA A 56 3.20 13.88 1.88
N THR A 57 2.43 14.65 2.64
CA THR A 57 1.18 15.23 2.15
C THR A 57 1.51 16.38 1.20
N THR A 58 0.94 16.36 0.00
CA THR A 58 1.12 17.39 -1.02
C THR A 58 -0.18 18.10 -1.39
N LYS A 59 -1.32 17.49 -1.05
CA LYS A 59 -2.65 18.04 -1.31
C LYS A 59 -3.53 17.95 -0.08
N ALA A 60 -4.42 18.91 0.07
CA ALA A 60 -5.48 18.92 1.07
C ALA A 60 -6.71 19.63 0.51
N TYR A 61 -7.87 19.38 1.09
CA TYR A 61 -9.07 20.12 0.74
C TYR A 61 -9.87 20.51 1.97
N VAL A 62 -10.62 21.58 1.83
CA VAL A 62 -11.54 22.09 2.85
C VAL A 62 -12.96 21.88 2.33
N SER A 63 -13.81 21.27 3.15
CA SER A 63 -15.21 20.99 2.79
C SER A 63 -16.13 21.27 3.96
N GLY A 64 -17.42 21.38 3.67
CA GLY A 64 -18.46 21.64 4.64
C GLY A 64 -19.02 23.04 4.61
N VAL A 65 -19.84 23.35 5.57
CA VAL A 65 -20.60 24.62 5.64
C VAL A 65 -19.95 25.54 6.70
N LEU A 66 -19.58 26.75 6.27
CA LEU A 66 -19.30 27.86 7.14
C LEU A 66 -20.62 28.63 7.35
N ASP A 67 -21.14 28.66 8.57
CA ASP A 67 -22.42 29.31 8.84
C ASP A 67 -22.29 30.83 8.78
N LYS A 68 -23.24 31.50 8.09
CA LYS A 68 -23.27 32.96 7.97
C LYS A 68 -23.38 33.70 9.33
N ASN A 69 -23.98 33.01 10.33
CA ASN A 69 -24.24 33.54 11.67
C ASN A 69 -23.36 32.86 12.73
N ASP A 70 -22.26 32.22 12.36
CA ASP A 70 -21.32 31.63 13.32
C ASP A 70 -20.67 32.71 14.17
N ALA A 71 -20.99 32.68 15.45
CA ALA A 71 -20.48 33.70 16.43
C ALA A 71 -18.94 33.59 16.55
N GLN A 72 -18.34 32.42 16.44
CA GLN A 72 -16.89 32.26 16.47
C GLN A 72 -16.23 32.90 15.26
N ALA A 73 -16.79 32.66 14.06
CA ALA A 73 -16.27 33.25 12.84
C ALA A 73 -16.36 34.79 12.88
N ALA A 74 -17.38 35.34 13.52
CA ALA A 74 -17.55 36.81 13.69
C ALA A 74 -16.58 37.42 14.67
N ASP A 75 -16.22 36.75 15.76
CA ASP A 75 -15.41 37.29 16.86
C ASP A 75 -13.93 36.88 16.75
N THR A 76 -13.59 35.67 17.19
CA THR A 76 -12.19 35.18 17.31
C THR A 76 -11.68 34.49 16.06
N GLY A 77 -12.58 34.11 15.15
CA GLY A 77 -12.33 33.26 13.99
C GLY A 77 -12.62 31.78 14.26
N ARG A 78 -13.28 31.12 13.32
CA ARG A 78 -13.51 29.68 13.37
C ARG A 78 -12.22 28.93 13.08
N ILE A 79 -11.80 28.03 13.96
CA ILE A 79 -10.61 27.22 13.75
C ILE A 79 -10.98 25.99 12.94
N ILE A 80 -10.25 25.76 11.84
CA ILE A 80 -10.24 24.51 11.07
C ILE A 80 -8.85 23.90 11.15
N THR A 81 -8.77 22.59 11.01
CA THR A 81 -7.52 21.83 11.10
C THR A 81 -7.31 20.99 9.85
N ILE A 82 -6.06 20.92 9.41
CA ILE A 82 -5.62 20.05 8.31
C ILE A 82 -4.48 19.19 8.84
N GLY A 83 -4.69 17.86 8.93
CA GLY A 83 -3.63 16.92 9.27
C GLY A 83 -2.74 16.65 8.06
N PHE A 84 -1.42 16.51 8.26
CA PHE A 84 -0.49 16.21 7.19
C PHE A 84 0.73 15.44 7.70
N PHE A 85 1.41 14.75 6.79
CA PHE A 85 2.65 14.02 7.04
C PHE A 85 3.83 14.72 6.38
N ASP A 86 4.99 14.71 7.04
CA ASP A 86 6.25 15.09 6.41
C ASP A 86 6.87 13.92 5.62
N ASP A 87 8.02 14.15 4.95
CA ASP A 87 8.72 13.12 4.15
C ASP A 87 9.25 11.95 5.02
N LEU A 88 9.31 12.12 6.34
CA LEU A 88 9.73 11.09 7.30
C LEU A 88 8.55 10.36 7.94
N GLY A 89 7.31 10.76 7.62
CA GLY A 89 6.08 10.15 8.11
C GLY A 89 5.61 10.63 9.48
N TYR A 90 6.19 11.71 10.00
CA TYR A 90 5.66 12.35 11.21
C TYR A 90 4.36 13.09 10.89
N ASN A 91 3.38 12.95 11.80
CA ASN A 91 2.08 13.58 11.64
C ASN A 91 2.08 14.95 12.31
N TYR A 92 1.59 15.95 11.59
CA TYR A 92 1.39 17.32 12.02
C TYR A 92 -0.02 17.77 11.71
N THR A 93 -0.45 18.86 12.38
CA THR A 93 -1.76 19.48 12.14
C THR A 93 -1.60 20.99 12.02
N ALA A 94 -1.94 21.54 10.86
CA ALA A 94 -2.04 22.98 10.64
C ALA A 94 -3.41 23.47 11.12
N LYS A 95 -3.42 24.56 11.90
CA LYS A 95 -4.62 25.22 12.41
C LYS A 95 -4.81 26.56 11.69
N PHE A 96 -5.92 26.69 10.99
CA PHE A 96 -6.30 27.94 10.32
C PHE A 96 -7.46 28.58 11.03
N GLY A 97 -7.42 29.91 11.13
CA GLY A 97 -8.54 30.73 11.61
C GLY A 97 -9.29 31.33 10.43
N ILE A 98 -10.59 31.12 10.35
CA ILE A 98 -11.48 31.73 9.35
C ILE A 98 -12.31 32.78 10.07
N LYS A 99 -12.10 34.06 9.74
CA LYS A 99 -12.77 35.18 10.39
C LYS A 99 -13.60 35.98 9.38
N LYS A 100 -14.85 36.30 9.75
CA LYS A 100 -15.73 37.13 8.93
C LYS A 100 -15.17 38.56 8.82
N THR A 101 -15.15 39.08 7.58
CA THR A 101 -14.79 40.49 7.32
C THR A 101 -16.01 41.39 7.40
N ASN A 102 -15.80 42.67 7.21
CA ASN A 102 -16.91 43.66 7.13
C ASN A 102 -17.72 43.53 5.82
N THR A 103 -17.22 42.76 4.85
CA THR A 103 -17.91 42.50 3.58
C THR A 103 -18.63 41.17 3.69
N ASP A 104 -19.95 41.17 3.49
CA ASP A 104 -20.71 39.90 3.52
C ASP A 104 -20.21 38.88 2.46
N GLY A 105 -20.19 37.63 2.87
CA GLY A 105 -19.69 36.54 2.01
C GLY A 105 -18.16 36.48 1.92
N THR A 106 -17.43 37.34 2.61
CA THR A 106 -15.95 37.38 2.59
C THR A 106 -15.40 37.07 3.96
N TYR A 107 -14.38 36.20 4.00
CA TYR A 107 -13.74 35.74 5.23
C TYR A 107 -12.22 35.77 5.07
N ASP A 108 -11.52 36.20 6.08
CA ASP A 108 -10.07 36.15 6.17
C ASP A 108 -9.63 34.76 6.69
N VAL A 109 -8.74 34.12 5.98
CA VAL A 109 -8.11 32.84 6.36
C VAL A 109 -6.68 33.09 6.76
N THR A 110 -6.33 32.77 8.00
CA THR A 110 -4.98 32.99 8.55
C THR A 110 -4.43 31.71 9.16
N LEU A 111 -3.14 31.44 9.03
CA LEU A 111 -2.47 30.35 9.74
C LEU A 111 -2.29 30.75 11.20
N LYS A 112 -2.82 29.95 12.13
CA LYS A 112 -2.72 30.21 13.58
C LYS A 112 -1.57 29.48 14.22
N ASP A 113 -1.39 28.20 13.88
CA ASP A 113 -0.40 27.33 14.48
C ASP A 113 -0.19 26.09 13.64
N ILE A 114 0.95 25.42 13.81
CA ILE A 114 1.18 24.06 13.35
C ILE A 114 1.61 23.26 14.57
N VAL A 115 0.93 22.15 14.85
CA VAL A 115 1.19 21.32 16.02
C VAL A 115 1.66 19.92 15.61
N ASP A 116 2.48 19.33 16.46
CA ASP A 116 2.91 17.95 16.32
C ASP A 116 1.80 16.95 16.74
N SER A 117 2.07 15.66 16.63
CA SER A 117 1.13 14.60 17.03
C SER A 117 0.79 14.59 18.53
N LYS A 118 1.55 15.30 19.37
CA LYS A 118 1.31 15.46 20.80
C LYS A 118 0.52 16.71 21.13
N GLY A 119 0.24 17.55 20.13
CA GLY A 119 -0.47 18.81 20.28
C GLY A 119 0.43 20.01 20.65
N ASN A 120 1.76 19.83 20.69
CA ASN A 120 2.69 20.93 20.93
C ASN A 120 2.91 21.70 19.63
N SER A 121 3.00 23.04 19.75
CA SER A 121 3.40 23.86 18.60
C SER A 121 4.78 23.50 18.11
N ILE A 122 4.98 23.50 16.79
CA ILE A 122 6.31 23.38 16.18
C ILE A 122 7.14 24.64 16.34
N PHE A 123 6.49 25.80 16.59
CA PHE A 123 7.16 27.06 16.88
C PHE A 123 7.59 27.10 18.35
N ASP A 124 8.70 27.75 18.59
CA ASP A 124 9.24 27.89 19.94
C ASP A 124 8.28 28.73 20.80
N VAL A 125 7.98 28.24 22.00
CA VAL A 125 7.11 28.92 22.96
C VAL A 125 7.87 29.26 24.26
N ASP A 126 7.46 30.29 24.91
CA ASP A 126 7.96 30.68 26.24
C ASP A 126 7.37 29.77 27.35
N LYS A 127 7.72 30.05 28.60
CA LYS A 127 7.24 29.31 29.78
C LYS A 127 5.73 29.42 30.00
N ASP A 128 5.13 30.48 29.46
CA ASP A 128 3.70 30.78 29.60
C ASP A 128 2.89 30.27 28.41
N GLY A 129 3.57 29.63 27.43
CA GLY A 129 2.95 29.02 26.24
C GLY A 129 2.72 30.01 25.09
N ASN A 130 3.28 31.22 25.15
CA ASN A 130 3.20 32.18 24.05
C ASN A 130 4.33 31.97 23.05
N PHE A 131 4.07 32.23 21.76
CA PHE A 131 5.11 32.14 20.74
C PHE A 131 6.26 33.11 21.03
N ILE A 132 7.48 32.62 20.93
CA ILE A 132 8.67 33.46 20.93
C ILE A 132 8.73 34.20 19.60
N THR A 133 8.57 35.51 19.65
CA THR A 133 8.50 36.36 18.47
C THR A 133 9.67 37.35 18.42
N SER A 134 10.01 37.75 17.20
CA SER A 134 10.95 38.83 16.93
C SER A 134 10.38 39.73 15.84
N GLN A 135 10.94 40.93 15.70
CA GLN A 135 10.54 41.87 14.64
C GLN A 135 11.46 41.65 13.42
N GLY A 136 10.86 41.46 12.27
CA GLY A 136 11.57 41.40 11.02
C GLY A 136 11.96 42.79 10.47
N PRO A 137 12.72 42.82 9.37
CA PRO A 137 13.25 44.08 8.80
C PRO A 137 12.16 45.11 8.43
N ASN A 138 10.96 44.66 8.08
CA ASN A 138 9.84 45.50 7.67
C ASN A 138 8.81 45.68 8.78
N GLY A 139 9.16 45.34 10.05
CA GLY A 139 8.27 45.42 11.18
C GLY A 139 7.23 44.29 11.30
N GLN A 140 7.30 43.26 10.45
CA GLN A 140 6.45 42.06 10.54
C GLN A 140 6.85 41.19 11.76
N THR A 141 5.89 40.51 12.34
CA THR A 141 6.12 39.59 13.45
C THR A 141 6.68 38.27 12.91
N MET A 142 7.88 37.92 13.34
CA MET A 142 8.52 36.65 13.01
C MET A 142 8.35 35.66 14.15
N TYR A 143 8.04 34.40 13.85
CA TYR A 143 8.01 33.33 14.84
C TYR A 143 9.36 32.62 14.93
N SER A 144 9.74 32.21 16.13
CA SER A 144 10.92 31.37 16.31
C SER A 144 10.57 29.90 15.98
N TYR A 145 11.33 29.30 15.08
CA TYR A 145 11.25 27.88 14.75
C TYR A 145 12.65 27.27 14.92
N LYS A 146 12.83 26.42 15.93
CA LYS A 146 14.12 25.84 16.29
C LYS A 146 15.24 26.89 16.39
N GLY A 147 14.94 28.03 17.03
CA GLY A 147 15.86 29.15 17.21
C GLY A 147 16.06 30.05 15.98
N ARG A 148 15.37 29.81 14.87
CA ARG A 148 15.41 30.64 13.65
C ARG A 148 14.15 31.47 13.53
N ALA A 149 14.29 32.76 13.22
CA ALA A 149 13.15 33.61 12.93
C ALA A 149 12.56 33.26 11.54
N VAL A 150 11.27 32.96 11.48
CA VAL A 150 10.51 32.63 10.27
C VAL A 150 9.29 33.53 10.20
N ASP A 151 9.04 34.11 9.03
CA ASP A 151 7.84 34.89 8.78
C ASP A 151 6.66 33.94 8.51
N PRO A 152 5.61 33.92 9.36
CA PRO A 152 4.44 33.08 9.15
C PRO A 152 3.73 33.36 7.81
N GLN A 153 3.84 34.58 7.26
CA GLN A 153 3.29 34.94 5.96
C GLN A 153 4.00 34.26 4.79
N THR A 154 5.26 33.85 4.96
CA THR A 154 5.95 33.04 3.95
C THR A 154 5.51 31.58 3.96
N ILE A 155 5.02 31.08 5.11
CA ILE A 155 4.46 29.73 5.23
C ILE A 155 3.05 29.71 4.63
N PHE A 156 2.21 30.64 5.05
CA PHE A 156 0.84 30.80 4.55
C PHE A 156 0.51 32.29 4.52
N GLU A 157 0.31 32.81 3.33
CA GLU A 157 -0.10 34.20 3.15
C GLU A 157 -1.58 34.34 3.50
N ASP A 158 -1.90 35.30 4.35
CA ASP A 158 -3.26 35.60 4.74
C ASP A 158 -4.14 35.78 3.50
N ALA A 159 -5.23 35.01 3.45
CA ALA A 159 -6.04 34.88 2.27
C ALA A 159 -7.48 35.35 2.50
N SER A 160 -8.08 35.86 1.45
CA SER A 160 -9.49 36.22 1.41
C SER A 160 -10.30 35.14 0.73
N LEU A 161 -11.19 34.49 1.48
CA LEU A 161 -12.12 33.45 1.03
C LEU A 161 -13.47 34.10 0.71
N VAL A 162 -13.93 33.98 -0.54
CA VAL A 162 -15.13 34.66 -1.04
C VAL A 162 -16.18 33.64 -1.44
N PHE A 163 -17.40 33.86 -0.98
CA PHE A 163 -18.59 33.10 -1.34
C PHE A 163 -19.60 33.97 -2.08
N ASP A 164 -20.35 33.35 -2.98
CA ASP A 164 -21.52 34.01 -3.57
C ASP A 164 -22.59 34.29 -2.50
N GLN A 165 -23.03 35.51 -2.42
CA GLN A 165 -23.99 35.93 -1.38
C GLN A 165 -25.41 35.40 -1.62
N SER A 166 -25.78 35.15 -2.87
CA SER A 166 -27.11 34.66 -3.27
C SER A 166 -27.23 33.15 -3.17
N GLU A 167 -26.19 32.44 -3.62
CA GLU A 167 -26.18 30.98 -3.69
C GLU A 167 -25.41 30.32 -2.55
N GLY A 168 -24.57 31.09 -1.82
CA GLY A 168 -23.72 30.56 -0.72
C GLY A 168 -22.64 29.60 -1.20
N THR A 169 -22.39 29.53 -2.52
CA THR A 169 -21.36 28.68 -3.10
C THR A 169 -20.00 29.34 -3.06
N PHE A 170 -18.93 28.54 -3.07
CA PHE A 170 -17.56 29.03 -3.16
C PHE A 170 -17.34 29.80 -4.46
N THR A 171 -16.73 30.97 -4.36
CA THR A 171 -16.34 31.79 -5.53
C THR A 171 -14.83 31.72 -5.77
N SER A 172 -14.04 32.11 -4.78
CA SER A 172 -12.58 32.11 -4.91
C SER A 172 -11.89 32.23 -3.55
N ILE A 173 -10.62 31.86 -3.52
CA ILE A 173 -9.66 32.23 -2.48
C ILE A 173 -8.50 32.99 -3.13
N SER A 174 -8.03 34.06 -2.50
CA SER A 174 -6.94 34.89 -3.02
C SER A 174 -6.13 35.47 -1.89
N SER A 175 -4.85 35.74 -2.13
CA SER A 175 -3.97 36.46 -1.22
C SER A 175 -3.28 37.60 -1.98
N ALA A 176 -2.45 38.41 -1.30
CA ALA A 176 -1.79 39.57 -1.92
C ALA A 176 -0.92 39.16 -3.12
N ASN A 177 -0.26 38.00 -3.04
CA ASN A 177 0.63 37.49 -4.10
C ASN A 177 0.03 36.33 -4.91
N SER A 178 -1.16 35.83 -4.54
CA SER A 178 -1.84 34.75 -5.27
C SER A 178 -3.18 35.25 -5.81
N PRO A 179 -3.39 35.21 -7.15
CA PRO A 179 -4.64 35.63 -7.76
C PRO A 179 -5.81 34.75 -7.32
N ALA A 180 -7.03 35.21 -7.55
CA ALA A 180 -8.24 34.46 -7.25
C ALA A 180 -8.22 33.07 -7.91
N ALA A 181 -8.27 32.02 -7.11
CA ALA A 181 -8.15 30.63 -7.50
C ALA A 181 -9.09 29.73 -6.68
N LYS A 182 -9.05 28.44 -6.91
CA LYS A 182 -9.72 27.43 -6.06
C LYS A 182 -8.82 26.93 -4.95
N THR A 183 -7.51 27.01 -5.16
CA THR A 183 -6.47 26.48 -4.30
C THR A 183 -5.54 27.58 -3.81
N ILE A 184 -4.93 27.36 -2.66
CA ILE A 184 -3.88 28.19 -2.10
C ILE A 184 -2.79 27.28 -1.53
N ASN A 185 -1.54 27.74 -1.57
CA ASN A 185 -0.40 26.95 -1.12
C ASN A 185 -0.07 27.21 0.36
N LEU A 186 0.14 26.13 1.09
CA LEU A 186 0.79 26.12 2.39
C LEU A 186 2.28 25.75 2.15
N ASN A 187 3.17 26.75 2.22
CA ASN A 187 4.59 26.64 1.84
C ASN A 187 5.44 26.15 3.01
N LEU A 188 5.31 24.91 3.39
CA LEU A 188 6.03 24.32 4.51
C LEU A 188 7.51 24.12 4.25
N SER A 189 7.94 24.06 2.98
CA SER A 189 9.34 23.94 2.61
C SER A 189 10.24 25.08 3.13
N VAL A 190 9.66 26.23 3.48
CA VAL A 190 10.33 27.35 4.17
C VAL A 190 10.89 26.95 5.53
N LEU A 191 10.27 25.96 6.18
CA LEU A 191 10.69 25.42 7.47
C LEU A 191 11.86 24.44 7.35
N ASN A 192 12.14 23.93 6.16
CA ASN A 192 13.26 23.02 5.91
C ASN A 192 14.58 23.79 6.10
N THR A 193 15.51 23.20 6.84
CA THR A 193 16.84 23.78 7.04
C THR A 193 17.87 22.90 6.35
N GLN A 194 18.86 23.52 5.71
CA GLN A 194 20.03 22.82 5.16
C GLN A 194 21.12 22.63 6.22
N ASP A 195 20.90 23.12 7.44
CA ASP A 195 21.86 22.99 8.53
C ASP A 195 21.78 21.59 9.14
N ALA A 196 22.79 20.78 8.89
CA ALA A 196 22.90 19.42 9.40
C ALA A 196 22.98 19.32 10.94
N SER A 197 23.20 20.45 11.63
CA SER A 197 23.22 20.51 13.10
C SER A 197 21.81 20.59 13.72
N ILE A 198 20.83 20.94 12.91
CA ILE A 198 19.41 21.02 13.32
C ILE A 198 18.70 19.83 12.65
N ASN A 199 18.13 18.91 13.42
CA ASN A 199 17.23 17.88 12.89
C ASN A 199 16.07 18.56 12.16
N GLY A 200 16.27 18.82 10.86
CA GLY A 200 15.29 19.46 10.00
C GLY A 200 14.15 18.51 9.72
N SER A 201 12.92 18.97 9.86
CA SER A 201 11.78 18.31 9.26
C SER A 201 11.87 18.53 7.74
N ASN A 202 11.63 17.50 6.96
CA ASN A 202 11.53 17.61 5.51
C ASN A 202 10.05 17.77 5.15
N PHE A 203 9.61 19.01 5.10
CA PHE A 203 8.23 19.34 4.75
C PHE A 203 8.10 19.54 3.23
N SER A 204 7.09 18.97 2.65
CA SER A 204 6.62 19.27 1.30
C SER A 204 5.55 20.37 1.35
N ASN A 205 5.45 21.16 0.28
CA ASN A 205 4.38 22.16 0.18
C ASN A 205 3.05 21.47 -0.07
N ILE A 206 1.98 22.03 0.50
CA ILE A 206 0.64 21.46 0.41
C ILE A 206 -0.26 22.44 -0.36
N GLU A 207 -0.87 21.97 -1.43
CA GLU A 207 -1.93 22.68 -2.15
C GLU A 207 -3.26 22.43 -1.45
N VAL A 208 -3.92 23.48 -0.97
CA VAL A 208 -5.19 23.41 -0.23
C VAL A 208 -6.35 23.91 -1.10
N ASP A 209 -7.29 23.02 -1.43
CA ASP A 209 -8.48 23.30 -2.23
C ASP A 209 -9.67 23.69 -1.35
N PHE A 210 -10.19 24.89 -1.52
CA PHE A 210 -11.37 25.41 -0.81
C PHE A 210 -12.67 25.29 -1.61
N SER A 211 -12.66 24.76 -2.83
CA SER A 211 -13.80 24.73 -3.76
C SER A 211 -15.02 23.97 -3.24
N LYS A 212 -14.85 23.13 -2.21
CA LYS A 212 -15.93 22.35 -1.60
C LYS A 212 -16.50 22.97 -0.32
N SER A 213 -16.04 24.15 0.04
CA SER A 213 -16.62 24.93 1.13
C SER A 213 -17.87 25.69 0.68
N MET A 214 -18.82 25.86 1.56
CA MET A 214 -20.11 26.53 1.33
C MET A 214 -20.41 27.50 2.46
N ASN A 215 -21.20 28.54 2.17
CA ASN A 215 -21.58 29.55 3.16
C ASN A 215 -23.10 29.68 3.23
N TYR A 216 -23.72 28.86 4.06
CA TYR A 216 -25.17 28.83 4.27
C TYR A 216 -25.53 29.16 5.72
N ASN A 217 -26.83 29.37 5.96
CA ASN A 217 -27.35 29.37 7.33
C ASN A 217 -27.54 27.93 7.78
N ASN A 218 -26.80 27.53 8.81
CA ASN A 218 -26.88 26.21 9.44
C ASN A 218 -27.12 26.35 10.95
N ASN A 219 -28.05 27.23 11.33
CA ASN A 219 -28.44 27.50 12.72
C ASN A 219 -27.29 27.90 13.65
N GLY A 220 -26.35 28.69 13.13
CA GLY A 220 -25.19 29.20 13.90
C GLY A 220 -24.06 28.17 14.08
N THR A 221 -24.15 26.99 13.42
CA THR A 221 -23.15 25.92 13.57
C THR A 221 -22.40 25.68 12.25
N SER A 222 -21.10 25.92 12.25
CA SER A 222 -20.25 25.58 11.10
C SER A 222 -19.76 24.14 11.17
N THR A 223 -19.81 23.44 10.02
CA THR A 223 -19.28 22.08 9.83
C THR A 223 -18.04 22.05 8.95
N ILE A 224 -17.53 23.23 8.57
CA ILE A 224 -16.33 23.33 7.72
C ILE A 224 -15.13 22.70 8.40
N GLY A 225 -14.38 21.91 7.65
CA GLY A 225 -13.19 21.21 8.12
C GLY A 225 -12.24 20.89 6.98
N GLY A 226 -10.97 20.64 7.30
CA GLY A 226 -9.95 20.26 6.35
C GLY A 226 -9.66 18.76 6.39
N MET A 227 -9.33 18.21 5.24
CA MET A 227 -8.90 16.83 5.06
C MET A 227 -7.62 16.77 4.22
N ASN A 228 -6.73 15.83 4.50
CA ASN A 228 -5.54 15.57 3.69
C ASN A 228 -5.88 14.78 2.42
N GLY A 229 -5.15 15.03 1.35
CA GLY A 229 -5.39 14.50 0.02
C GLY A 229 -6.36 15.34 -0.79
N ASP A 230 -6.51 15.02 -2.07
CA ASP A 230 -7.61 15.53 -2.89
C ASP A 230 -8.86 14.63 -2.78
N LEU A 231 -9.90 14.95 -3.54
CA LEU A 231 -11.17 14.18 -3.53
C LEU A 231 -11.01 12.74 -4.06
N GLN A 232 -9.96 12.45 -4.79
CA GLN A 232 -9.60 11.12 -5.29
C GLN A 232 -8.70 10.37 -4.30
N GLY A 233 -8.16 11.06 -3.28
CA GLY A 233 -7.25 10.53 -2.28
C GLY A 233 -5.77 10.68 -2.66
N ASP A 234 -5.48 11.37 -3.77
CA ASP A 234 -4.10 11.65 -4.18
C ASP A 234 -3.45 12.70 -3.28
N GLY A 235 -2.15 12.57 -3.05
CA GLY A 235 -1.38 13.51 -2.25
C GLY A 235 -1.72 13.53 -0.75
N LYS A 236 -2.45 12.52 -0.26
CA LYS A 236 -2.88 12.42 1.14
C LYS A 236 -1.72 12.32 2.13
N GLY A 237 -0.58 11.79 1.68
CA GLY A 237 0.52 11.44 2.56
C GLY A 237 0.24 10.20 3.40
N LYS A 238 1.29 9.57 3.89
CA LYS A 238 1.21 8.35 4.70
C LYS A 238 2.37 8.27 5.67
N ALA A 239 2.11 7.74 6.85
CA ALA A 239 3.16 7.38 7.81
C ALA A 239 4.01 6.20 7.30
N LEU A 240 5.14 5.96 7.96
CA LEU A 240 5.90 4.72 7.81
C LEU A 240 4.96 3.52 8.08
N GLY A 241 4.86 2.59 7.14
CA GLY A 241 4.01 1.41 7.27
C GLY A 241 4.81 0.17 7.65
N ALA A 242 4.24 -0.71 8.47
CA ALA A 242 4.73 -2.04 8.74
C ALA A 242 3.98 -3.09 7.91
N LEU A 243 4.69 -4.10 7.40
CA LEU A 243 4.08 -5.19 6.63
C LEU A 243 3.11 -5.98 7.51
N THR A 244 1.85 -6.04 7.12
CA THR A 244 0.77 -6.75 7.84
C THR A 244 0.38 -8.06 7.18
N GLY A 245 0.53 -8.17 5.87
CA GLY A 245 0.15 -9.37 5.13
C GLY A 245 0.73 -9.41 3.72
N ILE A 246 0.62 -10.59 3.12
CA ILE A 246 1.07 -10.86 1.75
C ILE A 246 -0.11 -11.45 0.99
N THR A 247 -0.34 -10.98 -0.23
CA THR A 247 -1.37 -11.50 -1.15
C THR A 247 -0.75 -11.85 -2.49
N VAL A 248 -1.24 -12.93 -3.08
CA VAL A 248 -0.82 -13.39 -4.41
C VAL A 248 -1.97 -13.15 -5.37
N SER A 249 -1.69 -12.46 -6.48
CA SER A 249 -2.67 -12.22 -7.56
C SER A 249 -2.67 -13.37 -8.55
N ASP A 250 -3.74 -13.49 -9.35
CA ASP A 250 -3.93 -14.54 -10.35
C ASP A 250 -2.85 -14.54 -11.43
N ASP A 251 -2.17 -13.43 -11.66
CA ASP A 251 -1.03 -13.28 -12.58
C ASP A 251 0.33 -13.64 -11.93
N GLY A 252 0.32 -14.11 -10.69
CA GLY A 252 1.51 -14.49 -9.94
C GLY A 252 2.31 -13.34 -9.33
N LYS A 253 1.77 -12.13 -9.34
CA LYS A 253 2.36 -11.01 -8.62
C LYS A 253 2.07 -11.11 -7.12
N ILE A 254 3.08 -10.88 -6.32
CA ILE A 254 3.02 -10.94 -4.86
C ILE A 254 3.04 -9.52 -4.32
N TYR A 255 1.97 -9.14 -3.63
CA TYR A 255 1.81 -7.83 -3.03
C TYR A 255 1.95 -7.91 -1.51
N GLY A 256 2.65 -6.95 -0.94
CA GLY A 256 2.67 -6.70 0.51
C GLY A 256 1.64 -5.65 0.87
N SER A 257 0.81 -5.94 1.86
CA SER A 257 -0.13 -4.99 2.46
C SER A 257 0.48 -4.43 3.74
N TYR A 258 0.39 -3.11 3.93
CA TYR A 258 0.98 -2.39 5.06
C TYR A 258 -0.11 -1.73 5.90
N ASP A 259 0.16 -1.49 7.18
CA ASP A 259 -0.77 -0.86 8.13
C ASP A 259 -1.10 0.60 7.79
N ASN A 260 -0.25 1.27 6.98
CA ASN A 260 -0.51 2.61 6.46
C ASN A 260 -1.45 2.63 5.23
N GLY A 261 -2.00 1.45 4.83
CA GLY A 261 -2.88 1.28 3.69
C GLY A 261 -2.15 1.18 2.34
N ASN A 262 -0.81 1.12 2.33
CA ASN A 262 -0.06 0.86 1.10
C ASN A 262 -0.14 -0.61 0.70
N THR A 263 -0.22 -0.83 -0.61
CA THR A 263 -0.05 -2.14 -1.23
C THR A 263 1.10 -2.03 -2.24
N VAL A 264 2.18 -2.74 -1.98
CA VAL A 264 3.42 -2.64 -2.76
C VAL A 264 3.69 -3.98 -3.43
N LEU A 265 4.04 -3.97 -4.72
CA LEU A 265 4.49 -5.15 -5.44
C LEU A 265 5.88 -5.55 -4.94
N LEU A 266 5.99 -6.78 -4.40
CA LEU A 266 7.23 -7.30 -3.83
C LEU A 266 8.05 -8.11 -4.83
N CYS A 267 7.38 -9.00 -5.58
CA CYS A 267 8.00 -9.88 -6.56
C CYS A 267 6.93 -10.52 -7.44
N GLN A 268 7.36 -11.25 -8.48
CA GLN A 268 6.46 -12.01 -9.36
C GLN A 268 6.97 -13.44 -9.53
N ILE A 269 6.07 -14.40 -9.43
CA ILE A 269 6.34 -15.82 -9.67
C ILE A 269 6.60 -16.04 -11.17
N ALA A 270 7.66 -16.75 -11.51
CA ALA A 270 7.94 -17.18 -12.87
C ALA A 270 7.60 -18.65 -13.07
N VAL A 271 7.11 -19.00 -14.26
CA VAL A 271 6.80 -20.37 -14.63
C VAL A 271 7.87 -20.88 -15.60
N ALA A 272 8.38 -22.08 -15.32
CA ALA A 272 9.29 -22.75 -16.21
C ALA A 272 8.52 -23.43 -17.36
N GLN A 273 8.96 -23.21 -18.60
CA GLN A 273 8.48 -23.92 -19.77
C GLN A 273 9.53 -24.92 -20.27
N PHE A 274 9.06 -26.09 -20.70
CA PHE A 274 9.91 -27.16 -21.24
C PHE A 274 9.42 -27.56 -22.61
N ALA A 275 10.36 -27.83 -23.53
CA ALA A 275 10.04 -28.26 -24.88
C ALA A 275 9.20 -29.56 -24.91
N ASN A 276 9.44 -30.45 -23.94
CA ASN A 276 8.65 -31.66 -23.73
C ASN A 276 8.32 -31.86 -22.26
N ALA A 277 7.19 -31.31 -21.82
CA ALA A 277 6.72 -31.43 -20.44
C ALA A 277 6.45 -32.88 -20.02
N SER A 278 6.12 -33.78 -20.96
CA SER A 278 5.90 -35.20 -20.69
C SER A 278 7.19 -35.95 -20.36
N GLY A 279 8.35 -35.40 -20.71
CA GLY A 279 9.66 -35.93 -20.40
C GLY A 279 10.17 -35.63 -19.00
N LEU A 280 9.43 -34.84 -18.19
CA LEU A 280 9.80 -34.54 -16.82
C LEU A 280 9.64 -35.78 -15.93
N GLU A 281 10.61 -36.01 -15.04
CA GLU A 281 10.56 -37.08 -14.04
C GLU A 281 9.84 -36.61 -12.79
N LYS A 282 8.90 -37.40 -12.29
CA LYS A 282 8.19 -37.10 -11.03
C LYS A 282 9.02 -37.63 -9.86
N ILE A 283 9.45 -36.72 -8.97
CA ILE A 283 10.26 -37.05 -7.79
C ILE A 283 9.44 -37.13 -6.48
N GLY A 284 8.14 -36.92 -6.51
CA GLY A 284 7.26 -36.90 -5.33
C GLY A 284 6.84 -35.50 -4.95
N ASP A 285 5.99 -35.38 -3.92
CA ASP A 285 5.51 -34.11 -3.35
C ASP A 285 5.07 -33.06 -4.40
N ASN A 286 4.43 -33.53 -5.47
CA ASN A 286 4.02 -32.70 -6.63
C ASN A 286 5.19 -32.02 -7.37
N CYS A 287 6.42 -32.48 -7.14
CA CYS A 287 7.62 -31.95 -7.78
C CYS A 287 8.06 -32.79 -8.97
N TYR A 288 8.64 -32.11 -9.96
CA TYR A 288 9.16 -32.69 -11.20
C TYR A 288 10.59 -32.21 -11.41
N GLN A 289 11.42 -33.09 -11.99
CA GLN A 289 12.80 -32.80 -12.33
C GLN A 289 12.98 -32.86 -13.86
N SER A 290 13.83 -31.98 -14.40
CA SER A 290 14.20 -32.00 -15.81
C SER A 290 15.02 -33.25 -16.12
N THR A 291 14.81 -33.82 -17.30
CA THR A 291 15.56 -34.95 -17.87
C THR A 291 16.11 -34.58 -19.24
N LEU A 292 16.99 -35.43 -19.80
CA LEU A 292 17.51 -35.22 -21.16
C LEU A 292 16.41 -35.13 -22.23
N ASN A 293 15.24 -35.74 -21.97
CA ASN A 293 14.09 -35.71 -22.89
C ASN A 293 13.15 -34.53 -22.68
N SER A 294 13.22 -33.82 -21.55
CA SER A 294 12.37 -32.65 -21.29
C SER A 294 12.91 -31.37 -21.92
N GLY A 295 14.20 -31.33 -22.22
CA GLY A 295 14.95 -30.11 -22.45
C GLY A 295 15.38 -29.45 -21.16
N GLU A 296 16.32 -28.51 -21.25
CA GLU A 296 16.81 -27.72 -20.11
C GLU A 296 15.97 -26.47 -19.95
N PHE A 297 15.88 -25.96 -18.69
CA PHE A 297 15.27 -24.68 -18.37
C PHE A 297 16.26 -23.57 -18.75
N ASP A 298 15.77 -22.51 -19.43
CA ASP A 298 16.59 -21.39 -19.92
C ASP A 298 17.05 -20.41 -18.81
N GLY A 299 16.54 -20.58 -17.58
CA GLY A 299 16.87 -19.73 -16.44
C GLY A 299 16.09 -18.41 -16.37
N ILE A 300 15.24 -18.09 -17.35
CA ILE A 300 14.47 -16.83 -17.39
C ILE A 300 13.01 -17.07 -16.96
N GLY A 301 12.38 -18.11 -17.50
CA GLY A 301 10.97 -18.41 -17.28
C GLY A 301 10.03 -17.48 -18.04
N VAL A 302 8.74 -17.68 -17.85
CA VAL A 302 7.66 -16.91 -18.47
C VAL A 302 6.64 -16.46 -17.44
N GLU A 303 5.88 -15.43 -17.78
CA GLU A 303 4.74 -15.00 -16.97
C GLU A 303 3.63 -16.05 -17.01
N ILE A 304 2.93 -16.21 -15.91
CA ILE A 304 1.80 -17.14 -15.80
C ILE A 304 0.71 -16.81 -16.81
N SER A 305 0.44 -15.53 -17.01
CA SER A 305 -0.58 -15.04 -17.94
C SER A 305 -0.20 -15.13 -19.43
N ALA A 306 1.08 -15.38 -19.76
CA ALA A 306 1.55 -15.38 -21.16
C ALA A 306 0.84 -16.43 -22.02
N ASP A 307 0.53 -17.59 -21.44
CA ASP A 307 -0.19 -18.70 -22.12
C ASP A 307 -1.64 -18.85 -21.61
N GLY A 308 -2.21 -17.81 -21.01
CA GLY A 308 -3.56 -17.85 -20.47
C GLY A 308 -3.69 -18.66 -19.17
N GLY A 309 -2.58 -18.92 -18.49
CA GLY A 309 -2.55 -19.53 -17.17
C GLY A 309 -2.99 -18.55 -16.07
N SER A 310 -3.41 -19.08 -14.92
CA SER A 310 -3.71 -18.33 -13.72
C SER A 310 -3.31 -19.12 -12.48
N ILE A 311 -3.02 -18.41 -11.38
CA ILE A 311 -2.83 -19.00 -10.06
C ILE A 311 -4.07 -18.69 -9.22
N SER A 312 -4.60 -19.70 -8.52
CA SER A 312 -5.59 -19.49 -7.47
C SER A 312 -4.90 -19.68 -6.12
N SER A 313 -4.97 -18.66 -5.27
CA SER A 313 -4.37 -18.69 -3.95
C SER A 313 -5.43 -18.98 -2.86
N GLY A 314 -5.02 -19.69 -1.78
CA GLY A 314 -5.93 -20.05 -0.69
C GLY A 314 -6.83 -21.25 -0.99
N GLU A 315 -6.60 -21.97 -2.08
CA GLU A 315 -7.32 -23.18 -2.47
C GLU A 315 -6.37 -24.38 -2.49
N LEU A 316 -6.91 -25.55 -2.21
CA LEU A 316 -6.19 -26.82 -2.34
C LEU A 316 -6.68 -27.54 -3.60
N GLU A 317 -5.73 -27.98 -4.43
CA GLU A 317 -6.07 -28.82 -5.58
C GLU A 317 -6.60 -30.18 -5.09
N MET A 318 -7.82 -30.50 -5.47
CA MET A 318 -8.41 -31.78 -5.15
C MET A 318 -7.88 -32.87 -6.10
N SER A 319 -7.72 -34.09 -5.57
CA SER A 319 -7.43 -35.25 -6.43
C SER A 319 -8.57 -35.51 -7.40
N ASN A 320 -8.25 -35.69 -8.67
CA ASN A 320 -9.19 -36.13 -9.72
C ASN A 320 -9.31 -37.64 -9.81
N VAL A 321 -8.72 -38.39 -8.86
CA VAL A 321 -8.78 -39.86 -8.82
C VAL A 321 -10.07 -40.32 -8.16
N ASP A 322 -10.91 -41.03 -8.92
CA ASP A 322 -12.08 -41.71 -8.36
C ASP A 322 -11.64 -42.99 -7.62
N LEU A 323 -11.68 -42.92 -6.29
CA LEU A 323 -11.32 -44.04 -5.40
C LEU A 323 -12.17 -45.27 -5.67
N SER A 324 -13.45 -45.12 -6.01
CA SER A 324 -14.35 -46.24 -6.28
C SER A 324 -13.92 -47.02 -7.53
N SER A 325 -13.52 -46.28 -8.57
CA SER A 325 -12.96 -46.87 -9.79
C SER A 325 -11.65 -47.60 -9.49
N GLN A 326 -10.73 -46.99 -8.75
CA GLN A 326 -9.44 -47.56 -8.39
C GLN A 326 -9.60 -48.85 -7.54
N PHE A 327 -10.53 -48.86 -6.59
CA PHE A 327 -10.85 -50.06 -5.81
C PHE A 327 -11.45 -51.17 -6.69
N THR A 328 -12.30 -50.79 -7.63
CA THR A 328 -12.90 -51.76 -8.57
C THR A 328 -11.81 -52.42 -9.43
N ASP A 329 -10.89 -51.60 -9.98
CA ASP A 329 -9.77 -52.10 -10.79
C ASP A 329 -8.83 -52.99 -9.95
N MET A 330 -8.58 -52.63 -8.71
CA MET A 330 -7.81 -53.43 -7.76
C MET A 330 -8.48 -54.79 -7.51
N ILE A 331 -9.78 -54.83 -7.27
CA ILE A 331 -10.54 -56.03 -7.01
C ILE A 331 -10.53 -56.93 -8.28
N VAL A 332 -10.75 -56.33 -9.45
CA VAL A 332 -10.72 -57.09 -10.75
C VAL A 332 -9.34 -57.67 -10.96
N THR A 333 -8.28 -56.91 -10.77
CA THR A 333 -6.89 -57.39 -10.92
C THR A 333 -6.58 -58.50 -9.91
N GLN A 334 -6.98 -58.33 -8.65
CA GLN A 334 -6.81 -59.36 -7.61
C GLN A 334 -7.56 -60.64 -7.95
N ARG A 335 -8.80 -60.55 -8.45
CA ARG A 335 -9.59 -61.71 -8.90
C ARG A 335 -8.96 -62.37 -10.11
N GLY A 336 -8.45 -61.61 -11.07
CA GLY A 336 -7.71 -62.10 -12.23
C GLY A 336 -6.45 -62.88 -11.82
N PHE A 337 -5.66 -62.33 -10.88
CA PHE A 337 -4.50 -63.02 -10.32
C PHE A 337 -4.88 -64.33 -9.61
N GLN A 338 -5.92 -64.33 -8.78
CA GLN A 338 -6.42 -65.56 -8.11
C GLN A 338 -6.90 -66.59 -9.11
N ALA A 339 -7.60 -66.21 -10.18
CA ALA A 339 -8.02 -67.10 -11.24
C ALA A 339 -6.84 -67.77 -11.97
N ASN A 340 -5.84 -66.96 -12.35
CA ASN A 340 -4.64 -67.48 -13.01
C ASN A 340 -3.83 -68.42 -12.09
N SER A 341 -3.71 -68.08 -10.80
CA SER A 341 -3.07 -68.99 -9.82
C SER A 341 -3.78 -70.32 -9.71
N ARG A 342 -5.12 -70.35 -9.73
CA ARG A 342 -5.90 -71.61 -9.71
C ARG A 342 -5.69 -72.44 -11.00
N VAL A 343 -5.59 -71.79 -12.17
CA VAL A 343 -5.26 -72.53 -13.43
C VAL A 343 -3.91 -73.20 -13.31
N ILE A 344 -2.91 -72.54 -12.76
CA ILE A 344 -1.58 -73.10 -12.57
C ILE A 344 -1.64 -74.24 -11.57
N THR A 345 -2.27 -74.14 -10.46
CA THR A 345 -2.39 -75.22 -9.46
C THR A 345 -3.19 -76.44 -10.03
N THR A 346 -4.23 -76.18 -10.82
CA THR A 346 -5.02 -77.23 -11.44
C THR A 346 -4.19 -77.92 -12.54
N SER A 347 -3.38 -77.20 -13.29
CA SER A 347 -2.47 -77.80 -14.30
C SER A 347 -1.40 -78.63 -13.60
N ASP A 348 -0.88 -78.20 -12.47
CA ASP A 348 0.11 -78.96 -11.69
C ASP A 348 -0.46 -80.22 -11.13
N THR A 349 -1.66 -80.25 -10.59
CA THR A 349 -2.35 -81.46 -10.12
C THR A 349 -2.65 -82.46 -11.32
N LEU A 350 -3.05 -81.91 -12.46
CA LEU A 350 -3.24 -82.80 -13.69
C LEU A 350 -1.93 -83.38 -14.15
N LEU A 351 -0.84 -82.69 -14.12
CA LEU A 351 0.49 -83.21 -14.46
C LEU A 351 0.94 -84.29 -13.47
N GLU A 352 0.68 -84.07 -12.19
CA GLU A 352 0.96 -85.06 -11.14
C GLU A 352 0.17 -86.33 -11.31
N GLU A 353 -1.13 -86.23 -11.64
CA GLU A 353 -1.98 -87.39 -11.94
C GLU A 353 -1.48 -88.15 -13.22
N LEU A 354 -1.12 -87.40 -14.26
CA LEU A 354 -0.55 -87.98 -15.45
C LEU A 354 0.77 -88.74 -15.21
N ILE A 355 1.61 -88.26 -14.37
CA ILE A 355 2.85 -88.94 -13.94
C ILE A 355 2.55 -90.19 -13.15
N ASN A 356 1.52 -90.14 -12.29
CA ASN A 356 1.08 -91.32 -11.52
C ASN A 356 0.45 -92.40 -12.37
N LEU A 357 -0.25 -92.06 -13.50
CA LEU A 357 -0.81 -92.99 -14.44
C LEU A 357 0.24 -93.78 -15.29
N LYS A 358 1.46 -93.26 -15.34
CA LYS A 358 2.59 -93.89 -16.06
C LYS A 358 3.31 -94.97 -15.24
N ARG A 359 2.94 -95.16 -13.97
CA ARG A 359 3.41 -96.27 -13.13
C ARG A 359 2.36 -97.33 -13.19
#